data_00666cc7f456bd8a94d24c5d1566df60
#
_entry.id   00666cc7f456bd8a94d24c5d1566df60
#
_cell.length_a   1.000
_cell.length_b   1.000
_cell.length_c   1.000
_cell.angle_alpha   90.00
_cell.angle_beta   90.00
_cell.angle_gamma   90.00
#
_symmetry.space_group_name_H-M   'P 1'
#
loop_
_entity.id
_entity.type
_entity.pdbx_description
1 polymer ?
#
loop_
_entity_poly.entity_id
_entity_poly.type
_entity_poly.pdbx_seq_one_letter_code
_entity_poly.pdbx_strand_id
1 'polypeptide(L)'
;VKAYNSAVFVRNAIGENKIPEEPPHNDINIFDAWILTRLNAVLEGADKDYEAYNIYDAATKLVNFFWHEFCDYYIENVKHRIYDTSKKGEGSKIAAIFTLRHVLMESLKALAPVMPHAAEEINAMFSDSSIMLEKFPKHVAQDKPNGYVINGFIFESGVVAEDIDSKGNLLNDIIAIVRKSKSDSKLALNAPAKLININVPAEYYNTVNSSKDELKSICKAEKIDIKESKEFSVKVEF
;
A
#
# COMPACT_ATOMS: atom_id res chain seq x y z
N VAL A 1 -4.80 18.57 6.03
CA VAL A 1 -5.65 18.39 4.84
C VAL A 1 -5.48 17.00 4.23
N LYS A 2 -4.24 16.55 3.85
CA LYS A 2 -4.04 15.26 3.15
C LYS A 2 -4.45 14.06 4.03
N ALA A 3 -4.07 14.03 5.31
CA ALA A 3 -4.44 12.97 6.23
C ALA A 3 -5.98 12.88 6.44
N TYR A 4 -6.65 14.01 6.55
CA TYR A 4 -8.11 14.05 6.63
C TYR A 4 -8.77 13.51 5.36
N ASN A 5 -8.31 13.95 4.19
CA ASN A 5 -8.86 13.48 2.92
C ASN A 5 -8.64 11.97 2.70
N SER A 6 -7.49 11.42 3.10
CA SER A 6 -7.25 9.97 3.05
C SER A 6 -8.18 9.22 4.00
N ALA A 7 -8.45 9.75 5.19
CA ALA A 7 -9.38 9.16 6.13
C ALA A 7 -10.83 9.17 5.59
N VAL A 8 -11.27 10.28 4.99
CA VAL A 8 -12.58 10.35 4.31
C VAL A 8 -12.67 9.33 3.18
N PHE A 9 -11.59 9.17 2.39
CA PHE A 9 -11.54 8.15 1.34
C PHE A 9 -11.71 6.74 1.93
N VAL A 10 -10.95 6.40 2.98
CA VAL A 10 -11.03 5.09 3.65
C VAL A 10 -12.41 4.86 4.22
N ARG A 11 -13.00 5.85 4.91
CA ARG A 11 -14.36 5.77 5.45
C ARG A 11 -15.38 5.50 4.35
N ASN A 12 -15.29 6.20 3.23
CA ASN A 12 -16.18 6.01 2.09
C ASN A 12 -15.98 4.62 1.43
N ALA A 13 -14.74 4.13 1.36
CA ALA A 13 -14.45 2.79 0.87
C ALA A 13 -15.04 1.70 1.76
N ILE A 14 -15.03 1.91 3.08
CA ILE A 14 -15.71 1.03 4.04
C ILE A 14 -17.21 1.02 3.76
N GLY A 15 -17.85 2.19 3.69
CA GLY A 15 -19.29 2.31 3.45
C GLY A 15 -20.11 1.36 4.33
N GLU A 16 -20.96 0.53 3.70
CA GLU A 16 -21.75 -0.50 4.37
C GLU A 16 -21.06 -1.88 4.42
N ASN A 17 -19.81 -2.00 3.92
CA ASN A 17 -19.12 -3.28 3.92
C ASN A 17 -18.77 -3.72 5.35
N LYS A 18 -19.04 -4.99 5.65
CA LYS A 18 -18.59 -5.60 6.89
C LYS A 18 -17.11 -5.90 6.78
N ILE A 19 -16.30 -5.21 7.59
CA ILE A 19 -14.87 -5.49 7.68
C ILE A 19 -14.69 -6.67 8.65
N PRO A 20 -13.99 -7.74 8.25
CA PRO A 20 -13.72 -8.86 9.13
C PRO A 20 -12.84 -8.43 10.31
N GLU A 21 -12.93 -9.14 11.43
CA GLU A 21 -12.07 -8.92 12.60
C GLU A 21 -10.64 -9.41 12.34
N GLU A 22 -10.52 -10.48 11.56
CA GLU A 22 -9.22 -11.07 11.17
C GLU A 22 -8.83 -10.69 9.74
N PRO A 23 -7.53 -10.59 9.46
CA PRO A 23 -7.04 -10.30 8.11
C PRO A 23 -7.53 -11.32 7.07
N PRO A 24 -8.01 -10.88 5.90
CA PRO A 24 -8.46 -11.78 4.82
C PRO A 24 -7.27 -12.35 4.04
N HIS A 25 -6.54 -13.28 4.62
CA HIS A 25 -5.24 -13.79 4.15
C HIS A 25 -5.22 -14.26 2.69
N ASN A 26 -6.31 -14.89 2.22
CA ASN A 26 -6.36 -15.47 0.86
C ASN A 26 -6.51 -14.43 -0.26
N ASP A 27 -6.91 -13.21 0.07
CA ASP A 27 -7.23 -12.15 -0.88
C ASP A 27 -6.20 -11.00 -0.86
N ILE A 28 -5.15 -11.14 -0.05
CA ILE A 28 -4.03 -10.18 0.02
C ILE A 28 -3.20 -10.27 -1.26
N ASN A 29 -3.00 -9.14 -1.93
CA ASN A 29 -2.12 -9.07 -3.09
C ASN A 29 -0.75 -8.46 -2.75
N ILE A 30 0.14 -8.39 -3.75
CA ILE A 30 1.51 -7.88 -3.56
C ILE A 30 1.55 -6.41 -3.09
N PHE A 31 0.59 -5.57 -3.47
CA PHE A 31 0.54 -4.16 -3.02
C PHE A 31 0.09 -4.07 -1.56
N ASP A 32 -0.83 -4.93 -1.14
CA ASP A 32 -1.23 -5.03 0.27
C ASP A 32 -0.05 -5.53 1.12
N ALA A 33 0.61 -6.59 0.66
CA ALA A 33 1.79 -7.14 1.32
C ALA A 33 2.90 -6.10 1.45
N TRP A 34 3.18 -5.37 0.37
CA TRP A 34 4.19 -4.31 0.34
C TRP A 34 3.89 -3.21 1.37
N ILE A 35 2.69 -2.64 1.38
CA ILE A 35 2.40 -1.52 2.30
C ILE A 35 2.41 -1.98 3.77
N LEU A 36 2.02 -3.22 4.07
CA LEU A 36 2.09 -3.80 5.41
C LEU A 36 3.53 -4.03 5.85
N THR A 37 4.40 -4.48 4.95
CA THR A 37 5.85 -4.63 5.21
C THR A 37 6.48 -3.28 5.49
N ARG A 38 6.16 -2.27 4.68
CA ARG A 38 6.62 -0.89 4.85
C ARG A 38 6.15 -0.28 6.17
N LEU A 39 4.86 -0.46 6.50
CA LEU A 39 4.30 -0.01 7.78
C LEU A 39 5.07 -0.61 8.96
N ASN A 40 5.28 -1.93 8.95
CA ASN A 40 6.00 -2.60 10.02
C ASN A 40 7.43 -2.04 10.21
N ALA A 41 8.18 -1.88 9.13
CA ALA A 41 9.54 -1.35 9.17
C ALA A 41 9.58 0.11 9.70
N VAL A 42 8.62 0.94 9.28
CA VAL A 42 8.52 2.33 9.74
C VAL A 42 8.12 2.41 11.21
N LEU A 43 7.18 1.58 11.67
CA LEU A 43 6.78 1.51 13.07
C LEU A 43 7.94 1.06 13.96
N GLU A 44 8.69 0.04 13.57
CA GLU A 44 9.89 -0.40 14.28
C GLU A 44 10.94 0.72 14.38
N GLY A 45 11.18 1.42 13.27
CA GLY A 45 12.12 2.53 13.24
C GLY A 45 11.68 3.71 14.11
N ALA A 46 10.38 4.04 14.07
CA ALA A 46 9.81 5.13 14.89
C ALA A 46 9.79 4.80 16.37
N ASP A 47 9.51 3.54 16.75
CA ASP A 47 9.52 3.09 18.15
C ASP A 47 10.92 3.26 18.75
N LYS A 48 11.96 2.79 18.04
CA LYS A 48 13.37 2.99 18.43
C LYS A 48 13.73 4.47 18.59
N ASP A 49 13.26 5.33 17.68
CA ASP A 49 13.51 6.77 17.76
C ASP A 49 12.77 7.41 18.95
N TYR A 50 11.53 7.02 19.22
CA TYR A 50 10.78 7.51 20.39
C TYR A 50 11.45 7.09 21.71
N GLU A 51 11.91 5.83 21.81
CA GLU A 51 12.67 5.36 22.98
C GLU A 51 13.99 6.12 23.19
N ALA A 52 14.62 6.54 22.09
CA ALA A 52 15.85 7.34 22.11
C ALA A 52 15.60 8.86 22.26
N TYR A 53 14.33 9.29 22.43
CA TYR A 53 13.91 10.71 22.45
C TYR A 53 14.19 11.48 21.14
N ASN A 54 14.40 10.79 20.04
CA ASN A 54 14.58 11.37 18.71
C ASN A 54 13.21 11.65 18.04
N ILE A 55 12.40 12.50 18.67
CA ILE A 55 11.00 12.76 18.27
C ILE A 55 10.90 13.27 16.83
N TYR A 56 11.85 14.11 16.40
CA TYR A 56 11.88 14.64 15.04
C TYR A 56 12.06 13.53 13.98
N ASP A 57 12.97 12.59 14.22
CA ASP A 57 13.26 11.50 13.29
C ASP A 57 12.09 10.52 13.23
N ALA A 58 11.48 10.17 14.36
CA ALA A 58 10.27 9.36 14.43
C ALA A 58 9.13 10.00 13.62
N ALA A 59 8.85 11.28 13.88
CA ALA A 59 7.80 12.02 13.18
C ALA A 59 8.06 12.10 11.67
N THR A 60 9.30 12.36 11.27
CA THR A 60 9.70 12.48 9.86
C THR A 60 9.51 11.15 9.12
N LYS A 61 9.94 10.02 9.70
CA LYS A 61 9.74 8.68 9.12
C LYS A 61 8.26 8.36 8.94
N LEU A 62 7.46 8.56 9.97
CA LEU A 62 6.02 8.30 9.96
C LEU A 62 5.27 9.19 8.94
N VAL A 63 5.60 10.48 8.89
CA VAL A 63 4.99 11.42 7.94
C VAL A 63 5.36 11.08 6.51
N ASN A 64 6.63 10.74 6.23
CA ASN A 64 7.08 10.36 4.89
C ASN A 64 6.37 9.07 4.41
N PHE A 65 6.32 8.05 5.24
CA PHE A 65 5.56 6.83 4.96
C PHE A 65 4.09 7.13 4.66
N PHE A 66 3.42 7.85 5.58
CA PHE A 66 2.01 8.16 5.44
C PHE A 66 1.72 8.98 4.17
N TRP A 67 2.57 9.97 3.88
CA TRP A 67 2.36 10.90 2.77
C TRP A 67 2.64 10.28 1.42
N HIS A 68 3.79 9.61 1.31
CA HIS A 68 4.25 9.11 0.01
C HIS A 68 3.84 7.66 -0.23
N GLU A 69 4.12 6.75 0.71
CA GLU A 69 3.88 5.33 0.46
C GLU A 69 2.38 4.99 0.59
N PHE A 70 1.73 5.44 1.65
CA PHE A 70 0.30 5.17 1.84
C PHE A 70 -0.58 6.02 0.92
N CYS A 71 -0.47 7.37 0.96
CA CYS A 71 -1.38 8.23 0.21
C CYS A 71 -1.09 8.28 -1.30
N ASP A 72 0.19 8.44 -1.72
CA ASP A 72 0.52 8.66 -3.13
C ASP A 72 0.60 7.35 -3.92
N TYR A 73 0.97 6.24 -3.27
CA TYR A 73 1.06 4.94 -3.94
C TYR A 73 -0.10 4.02 -3.56
N TYR A 74 -0.21 3.58 -2.31
CA TYR A 74 -1.12 2.50 -1.97
C TYR A 74 -2.59 2.85 -2.21
N ILE A 75 -3.07 4.00 -1.72
CA ILE A 75 -4.45 4.45 -1.94
C ILE A 75 -4.77 4.49 -3.44
N GLU A 76 -3.88 5.06 -4.24
CA GLU A 76 -4.11 5.16 -5.70
C GLU A 76 -4.08 3.79 -6.40
N ASN A 77 -3.26 2.87 -5.92
CA ASN A 77 -3.11 1.55 -6.51
C ASN A 77 -4.34 0.65 -6.25
N VAL A 78 -5.02 0.82 -5.10
CA VAL A 78 -6.17 -0.05 -4.75
C VAL A 78 -7.53 0.49 -5.20
N LYS A 79 -7.61 1.72 -5.71
CA LYS A 79 -8.88 2.33 -6.16
C LYS A 79 -9.68 1.44 -7.11
N HIS A 80 -9.02 0.77 -8.05
CA HIS A 80 -9.68 -0.11 -9.00
C HIS A 80 -10.35 -1.32 -8.35
N ARG A 81 -9.81 -1.83 -7.23
CA ARG A 81 -10.40 -2.94 -6.45
C ARG A 81 -11.64 -2.50 -5.68
N ILE A 82 -11.68 -1.23 -5.27
CA ILE A 82 -12.78 -0.67 -4.48
C ILE A 82 -13.98 -0.32 -5.39
N TYR A 83 -13.70 0.28 -6.56
CA TYR A 83 -14.75 0.79 -7.45
C TYR A 83 -15.18 -0.19 -8.55
N ASP A 84 -14.36 -1.17 -8.92
CA ASP A 84 -14.65 -2.15 -9.97
C ASP A 84 -14.43 -3.58 -9.47
N THR A 85 -15.44 -4.12 -8.80
CA THR A 85 -15.42 -5.49 -8.28
C THR A 85 -15.66 -6.55 -9.36
N SER A 86 -16.06 -6.16 -10.57
CA SER A 86 -16.43 -7.09 -11.64
C SER A 86 -15.28 -8.00 -12.08
N LYS A 87 -14.03 -7.55 -11.92
CA LYS A 87 -12.83 -8.28 -12.36
C LYS A 87 -12.12 -9.08 -11.26
N LYS A 88 -12.21 -8.63 -10.00
CA LYS A 88 -11.39 -9.17 -8.90
C LYS A 88 -12.20 -9.82 -7.77
N GLY A 89 -13.50 -9.66 -7.81
CA GLY A 89 -14.41 -10.21 -6.80
C GLY A 89 -14.44 -9.42 -5.48
N GLU A 90 -15.40 -9.79 -4.63
CA GLU A 90 -15.67 -9.13 -3.36
C GLU A 90 -14.53 -9.34 -2.34
N GLY A 91 -13.91 -10.53 -2.31
CA GLY A 91 -12.79 -10.81 -1.41
C GLY A 91 -11.62 -9.86 -1.58
N SER A 92 -11.20 -9.63 -2.83
CA SER A 92 -10.14 -8.66 -3.15
C SER A 92 -10.46 -7.24 -2.69
N LYS A 93 -11.73 -6.81 -2.83
CA LYS A 93 -12.19 -5.51 -2.33
C LYS A 93 -12.10 -5.44 -0.81
N ILE A 94 -12.60 -6.46 -0.10
CA ILE A 94 -12.57 -6.50 1.37
C ILE A 94 -11.13 -6.50 1.89
N ALA A 95 -10.21 -7.23 1.25
CA ALA A 95 -8.79 -7.21 1.59
C ALA A 95 -8.18 -5.81 1.44
N ALA A 96 -8.47 -5.11 0.35
CA ALA A 96 -8.02 -3.74 0.14
C ALA A 96 -8.58 -2.78 1.22
N ILE A 97 -9.87 -2.86 1.54
CA ILE A 97 -10.52 -2.02 2.55
C ILE A 97 -9.94 -2.30 3.94
N PHE A 98 -9.75 -3.59 4.29
CA PHE A 98 -9.14 -3.98 5.55
C PHE A 98 -7.74 -3.39 5.69
N THR A 99 -6.90 -3.57 4.67
CA THR A 99 -5.53 -3.04 4.67
C THR A 99 -5.49 -1.51 4.73
N LEU A 100 -6.35 -0.82 3.97
CA LEU A 100 -6.49 0.64 4.04
C LEU A 100 -6.80 1.12 5.45
N ARG A 101 -7.81 0.51 6.10
CA ARG A 101 -8.18 0.85 7.47
C ARG A 101 -7.07 0.54 8.45
N HIS A 102 -6.44 -0.62 8.35
CA HIS A 102 -5.35 -1.03 9.22
C HIS A 102 -4.18 -0.05 9.15
N VAL A 103 -3.67 0.21 7.94
CA VAL A 103 -2.52 1.12 7.73
C VAL A 103 -2.84 2.54 8.21
N LEU A 104 -4.06 3.05 7.93
CA LEU A 104 -4.49 4.36 8.40
C LEU A 104 -4.47 4.42 9.93
N MET A 105 -5.13 3.48 10.61
CA MET A 105 -5.28 3.52 12.07
C MET A 105 -3.94 3.33 12.81
N GLU A 106 -3.11 2.39 12.37
CA GLU A 106 -1.80 2.18 12.99
C GLU A 106 -0.87 3.38 12.77
N SER A 107 -0.90 3.99 11.59
CA SER A 107 -0.16 5.23 11.33
C SER A 107 -0.63 6.40 12.21
N LEU A 108 -1.94 6.53 12.42
CA LEU A 108 -2.50 7.57 13.29
C LEU A 108 -2.11 7.38 14.75
N LYS A 109 -2.14 6.14 15.27
CA LYS A 109 -1.67 5.82 16.63
C LYS A 109 -0.22 6.21 16.81
N ALA A 110 0.64 5.88 15.84
CA ALA A 110 2.06 6.23 15.90
C ALA A 110 2.32 7.74 15.79
N LEU A 111 1.48 8.48 15.05
CA LEU A 111 1.56 9.93 14.88
C LEU A 111 0.86 10.71 16.01
N ALA A 112 0.02 10.08 16.82
CA ALA A 112 -0.75 10.74 17.87
C ALA A 112 0.11 11.57 18.85
N PRO A 113 1.34 11.15 19.26
CA PRO A 113 2.19 11.95 20.13
C PRO A 113 2.59 13.31 19.54
N VAL A 114 2.69 13.43 18.22
CA VAL A 114 3.14 14.66 17.54
C VAL A 114 2.00 15.46 16.91
N MET A 115 0.86 14.83 16.62
CA MET A 115 -0.30 15.52 16.06
C MET A 115 -1.62 15.10 16.72
N PRO A 116 -1.77 15.26 18.04
CA PRO A 116 -2.86 14.69 18.82
C PRO A 116 -4.25 15.12 18.33
N HIS A 117 -4.46 16.41 18.09
CA HIS A 117 -5.77 16.92 17.67
C HIS A 117 -6.23 16.36 16.31
N ALA A 118 -5.30 16.29 15.35
CA ALA A 118 -5.64 15.76 14.02
C ALA A 118 -5.85 14.23 14.07
N ALA A 119 -5.06 13.52 14.88
CA ALA A 119 -5.23 12.08 15.08
C ALA A 119 -6.58 11.77 15.74
N GLU A 120 -6.97 12.52 16.76
CA GLU A 120 -8.25 12.35 17.45
C GLU A 120 -9.44 12.64 16.53
N GLU A 121 -9.41 13.75 15.79
CA GLU A 121 -10.49 14.11 14.87
C GLU A 121 -10.69 13.05 13.77
N ILE A 122 -9.59 12.50 13.26
CA ILE A 122 -9.66 11.42 12.27
C ILE A 122 -10.16 10.13 12.92
N ASN A 123 -9.67 9.79 14.11
CA ASN A 123 -10.09 8.59 14.83
C ASN A 123 -11.61 8.59 15.11
N ALA A 124 -12.20 9.73 15.44
CA ALA A 124 -13.62 9.87 15.65
C ALA A 124 -14.51 9.51 14.43
N MET A 125 -13.93 9.39 13.24
CA MET A 125 -14.64 8.87 12.07
C MET A 125 -14.83 7.34 12.11
N PHE A 126 -14.05 6.63 12.94
CA PHE A 126 -13.96 5.16 12.95
C PHE A 126 -14.21 4.52 14.31
N SER A 127 -14.12 5.29 15.39
CA SER A 127 -14.21 4.80 16.78
C SER A 127 -14.79 5.87 17.69
N ASP A 128 -15.56 5.45 18.70
CA ASP A 128 -16.07 6.30 19.77
C ASP A 128 -15.06 6.45 20.91
N SER A 129 -13.99 5.65 20.95
CA SER A 129 -12.92 5.75 21.94
C SER A 129 -11.81 6.68 21.47
N SER A 130 -11.18 7.40 22.44
CA SER A 130 -10.05 8.28 22.14
C SER A 130 -8.81 7.48 21.69
N ILE A 131 -8.14 7.95 20.62
CA ILE A 131 -6.87 7.37 20.14
C ILE A 131 -5.74 7.56 21.17
N MET A 132 -5.86 8.54 22.08
CA MET A 132 -4.88 8.80 23.13
C MET A 132 -4.86 7.71 24.20
N LEU A 133 -5.87 6.85 24.27
CA LEU A 133 -5.91 5.68 25.17
C LEU A 133 -5.32 4.42 24.53
N GLU A 134 -5.02 4.47 23.22
CA GLU A 134 -4.43 3.36 22.50
C GLU A 134 -2.93 3.24 22.78
N LYS A 135 -2.44 2.00 22.69
CA LYS A 135 -0.99 1.75 22.78
C LYS A 135 -0.32 2.05 21.46
N PHE A 136 0.99 2.34 21.52
CA PHE A 136 1.81 2.39 20.30
C PHE A 136 1.63 1.11 19.48
N PRO A 137 1.56 1.21 18.14
CA PRO A 137 1.33 0.07 17.27
C PRO A 137 2.36 -1.03 17.46
N LYS A 138 1.90 -2.28 17.47
CA LYS A 138 2.83 -3.41 17.48
C LYS A 138 3.46 -3.54 16.08
N HIS A 139 4.78 -3.70 16.08
CA HIS A 139 5.57 -4.02 14.90
C HIS A 139 6.16 -5.42 15.10
N VAL A 140 5.46 -6.44 14.64
CA VAL A 140 5.89 -7.82 14.77
C VAL A 140 6.03 -8.43 13.39
N ALA A 141 7.27 -8.75 13.03
CA ALA A 141 7.60 -9.58 11.89
C ALA A 141 8.19 -10.89 12.40
N GLN A 142 7.65 -12.01 11.98
CA GLN A 142 8.12 -13.33 12.40
C GLN A 142 8.17 -14.28 11.21
N ASP A 143 9.33 -14.91 11.02
CA ASP A 143 9.43 -16.09 10.18
C ASP A 143 8.74 -17.25 10.89
N LYS A 144 7.81 -17.88 10.20
CA LYS A 144 7.15 -19.12 10.67
C LYS A 144 7.41 -20.25 9.69
N PRO A 145 7.33 -21.52 10.13
CA PRO A 145 7.54 -22.67 9.25
C PRO A 145 6.65 -22.68 7.99
N ASN A 146 5.48 -22.01 8.06
CA ASN A 146 4.48 -21.97 6.99
C ASN A 146 4.35 -20.58 6.33
N GLY A 147 5.32 -19.68 6.54
CA GLY A 147 5.29 -18.36 5.92
C GLY A 147 5.79 -17.24 6.82
N TYR A 148 5.75 -16.04 6.30
CA TYR A 148 6.12 -14.83 6.99
C TYR A 148 4.86 -14.14 7.54
N VAL A 149 4.89 -13.67 8.79
CA VAL A 149 3.77 -13.00 9.45
C VAL A 149 4.16 -11.58 9.81
N ILE A 150 3.39 -10.61 9.34
CA ILE A 150 3.53 -9.19 9.71
C ILE A 150 2.22 -8.73 10.34
N ASN A 151 2.26 -8.31 11.61
CA ASN A 151 1.11 -7.75 12.32
C ASN A 151 -0.17 -8.62 12.20
N GLY A 152 -0.02 -9.95 12.22
CA GLY A 152 -1.12 -10.89 12.07
C GLY A 152 -1.44 -11.32 10.64
N PHE A 153 -0.91 -10.63 9.62
CA PHE A 153 -1.05 -11.06 8.23
C PHE A 153 -0.07 -12.19 7.91
N ILE A 154 -0.57 -13.27 7.33
CA ILE A 154 0.21 -14.45 6.95
C ILE A 154 0.52 -14.39 5.47
N PHE A 155 1.79 -14.51 5.11
CA PHE A 155 2.27 -14.64 3.74
C PHE A 155 2.82 -16.05 3.54
N GLU A 156 2.64 -16.63 2.35
CA GLU A 156 3.04 -18.01 2.05
C GLU A 156 4.53 -18.29 2.34
N SER A 157 4.87 -19.55 2.61
CA SER A 157 6.23 -19.98 2.93
C SER A 157 7.18 -19.68 1.76
N GLY A 158 8.39 -19.18 2.09
CA GLY A 158 9.41 -18.82 1.12
C GLY A 158 9.38 -17.35 0.68
N VAL A 159 8.41 -16.56 1.16
CA VAL A 159 8.39 -15.11 0.93
C VAL A 159 9.00 -14.42 2.16
N VAL A 160 10.08 -13.67 1.96
CA VAL A 160 10.72 -12.85 3.00
C VAL A 160 10.36 -11.36 2.80
N ALA A 161 10.43 -10.58 3.89
CA ALA A 161 10.05 -9.16 3.86
C ALA A 161 10.83 -8.36 2.80
N GLU A 162 12.12 -8.60 2.66
CA GLU A 162 12.98 -7.94 1.68
C GLU A 162 12.55 -8.24 0.24
N ASP A 163 12.07 -9.45 -0.02
CA ASP A 163 11.54 -9.87 -1.31
C ASP A 163 10.20 -9.17 -1.63
N ILE A 164 9.32 -9.04 -0.64
CA ILE A 164 8.06 -8.28 -0.78
C ILE A 164 8.36 -6.81 -1.05
N ASP A 165 9.30 -6.22 -0.30
CA ASP A 165 9.67 -4.80 -0.43
C ASP A 165 10.26 -4.51 -1.81
N SER A 166 11.24 -5.30 -2.26
CA SER A 166 11.88 -5.12 -3.57
C SER A 166 10.90 -5.29 -4.73
N LYS A 167 10.04 -6.30 -4.67
CA LYS A 167 9.01 -6.57 -5.68
C LYS A 167 7.94 -5.47 -5.72
N GLY A 168 7.46 -5.05 -4.55
CA GLY A 168 6.48 -3.98 -4.45
C GLY A 168 7.03 -2.63 -4.91
N ASN A 169 8.27 -2.31 -4.58
CA ASN A 169 8.94 -1.10 -5.05
C ASN A 169 9.06 -1.10 -6.58
N LEU A 170 9.49 -2.20 -7.19
CA LEU A 170 9.57 -2.31 -8.65
C LEU A 170 8.20 -2.06 -9.32
N LEU A 171 7.13 -2.65 -8.79
CA LEU A 171 5.79 -2.44 -9.34
C LEU A 171 5.34 -0.97 -9.21
N ASN A 172 5.67 -0.32 -8.10
CA ASN A 172 5.41 1.11 -7.92
C ASN A 172 6.25 1.97 -8.86
N ASP A 173 7.50 1.62 -9.13
CA ASP A 173 8.35 2.31 -10.11
C ASP A 173 7.78 2.21 -11.52
N ILE A 174 7.28 1.04 -11.92
CA ILE A 174 6.58 0.87 -13.21
C ILE A 174 5.39 1.84 -13.29
N ILE A 175 4.55 1.87 -12.25
CA ILE A 175 3.37 2.75 -12.19
C ILE A 175 3.81 4.23 -12.23
N ALA A 176 4.85 4.61 -11.50
CA ALA A 176 5.38 5.97 -11.46
C ALA A 176 5.89 6.42 -12.84
N ILE A 177 6.61 5.55 -13.56
CA ILE A 177 7.08 5.84 -14.92
C ILE A 177 5.91 6.05 -15.87
N VAL A 178 4.87 5.21 -15.79
CA VAL A 178 3.67 5.37 -16.62
C VAL A 178 2.95 6.68 -16.30
N ARG A 179 2.77 7.04 -15.02
CA ARG A 179 2.16 8.30 -14.60
C ARG A 179 2.97 9.51 -15.10
N LYS A 180 4.29 9.44 -15.00
CA LYS A 180 5.19 10.47 -15.52
C LYS A 180 5.06 10.62 -17.03
N SER A 181 5.06 9.51 -17.79
CA SER A 181 4.90 9.53 -19.26
C SER A 181 3.57 10.19 -19.67
N LYS A 182 2.47 9.94 -18.93
CA LYS A 182 1.19 10.62 -19.15
C LYS A 182 1.29 12.12 -18.91
N SER A 183 1.93 12.52 -17.81
CA SER A 183 2.14 13.92 -17.45
C SER A 183 2.98 14.64 -18.51
N ASP A 184 4.08 14.04 -18.95
CA ASP A 184 4.98 14.59 -19.97
C ASP A 184 4.26 14.76 -21.33
N SER A 185 3.33 13.83 -21.62
CA SER A 185 2.44 13.91 -22.80
C SER A 185 1.21 14.81 -22.60
N LYS A 186 1.11 15.54 -21.47
CA LYS A 186 -0.03 16.41 -21.10
C LYS A 186 -1.38 15.67 -21.07
N LEU A 187 -1.36 14.38 -20.78
CA LEU A 187 -2.56 13.56 -20.64
C LEU A 187 -3.01 13.49 -19.18
N ALA A 188 -4.30 13.32 -18.97
CA ALA A 188 -4.84 13.06 -17.64
C ALA A 188 -4.35 11.70 -17.12
N LEU A 189 -4.17 11.56 -15.79
CA LEU A 189 -3.69 10.30 -15.19
C LEU A 189 -4.60 9.10 -15.49
N ASN A 190 -5.90 9.34 -15.68
CA ASN A 190 -6.87 8.32 -16.04
C ASN A 190 -6.99 8.06 -17.55
N ALA A 191 -6.24 8.79 -18.40
CA ALA A 191 -6.24 8.55 -19.83
C ALA A 191 -5.77 7.10 -20.15
N PRO A 192 -6.38 6.43 -21.13
CA PRO A 192 -5.96 5.10 -21.51
C PRO A 192 -4.56 5.13 -22.16
N ALA A 193 -3.76 4.08 -21.89
CA ALA A 193 -2.54 3.79 -22.64
C ALA A 193 -2.82 2.60 -23.56
N LYS A 194 -2.46 2.68 -24.84
CA LYS A 194 -2.65 1.58 -25.79
C LYS A 194 -1.76 0.40 -25.46
N LEU A 195 -0.50 0.67 -25.24
CA LEU A 195 0.50 -0.36 -24.99
C LEU A 195 1.52 0.11 -23.98
N ILE A 196 1.83 -0.76 -22.99
CA ILE A 196 2.97 -0.59 -22.08
C ILE A 196 3.92 -1.75 -22.33
N ASN A 197 5.14 -1.45 -22.76
CA ASN A 197 6.22 -2.40 -22.89
C ASN A 197 7.10 -2.35 -21.65
N ILE A 198 7.22 -3.47 -20.93
CA ILE A 198 7.99 -3.59 -19.70
C ILE A 198 9.11 -4.60 -19.92
N ASN A 199 10.35 -4.17 -19.78
CA ASN A 199 11.51 -5.04 -19.74
C ASN A 199 12.03 -5.12 -18.32
N VAL A 200 12.21 -6.32 -17.78
CA VAL A 200 12.64 -6.55 -16.39
C VAL A 200 13.68 -7.67 -16.31
N PRO A 201 14.58 -7.65 -15.32
CA PRO A 201 15.45 -8.78 -15.01
C PRO A 201 14.66 -10.08 -14.77
N ALA A 202 15.26 -11.22 -15.09
CA ALA A 202 14.61 -12.53 -15.01
C ALA A 202 14.05 -12.83 -13.61
N GLU A 203 14.73 -12.37 -12.55
CA GLU A 203 14.29 -12.52 -11.14
C GLU A 203 12.94 -11.84 -10.84
N TYR A 204 12.59 -10.76 -11.56
CA TYR A 204 11.34 -10.03 -11.37
C TYR A 204 10.25 -10.39 -12.39
N TYR A 205 10.59 -11.16 -13.44
CA TYR A 205 9.65 -11.47 -14.51
C TYR A 205 8.35 -12.09 -13.99
N ASN A 206 8.45 -13.10 -13.16
CA ASN A 206 7.28 -13.78 -12.59
C ASN A 206 6.39 -12.83 -11.77
N THR A 207 6.99 -11.96 -10.97
CA THR A 207 6.26 -10.97 -10.16
C THR A 207 5.50 -9.99 -11.04
N VAL A 208 6.15 -9.41 -12.05
CA VAL A 208 5.51 -8.45 -12.94
C VAL A 208 4.44 -9.13 -13.79
N ASN A 209 4.70 -10.37 -14.25
CA ASN A 209 3.75 -11.12 -15.04
C ASN A 209 2.50 -11.55 -14.24
N SER A 210 2.66 -11.98 -13.00
CA SER A 210 1.52 -12.30 -12.11
C SER A 210 0.70 -11.05 -11.73
N SER A 211 1.35 -9.88 -11.68
CA SER A 211 0.70 -8.59 -11.40
C SER A 211 0.20 -7.86 -12.64
N LYS A 212 0.23 -8.50 -13.83
CA LYS A 212 -0.11 -7.86 -15.10
C LYS A 212 -1.51 -7.25 -15.14
N ASP A 213 -2.51 -7.96 -14.63
CA ASP A 213 -3.89 -7.49 -14.60
C ASP A 213 -4.09 -6.32 -13.63
N GLU A 214 -3.37 -6.33 -12.49
CA GLU A 214 -3.32 -5.20 -11.56
C GLU A 214 -2.72 -3.97 -12.24
N LEU A 215 -1.53 -4.12 -12.82
CA LEU A 215 -0.85 -3.04 -13.54
C LEU A 215 -1.72 -2.49 -14.67
N LYS A 216 -2.40 -3.37 -15.41
CA LYS A 216 -3.33 -2.98 -16.46
C LYS A 216 -4.47 -2.12 -15.94
N SER A 217 -5.04 -2.49 -14.83
CA SER A 217 -6.14 -1.75 -14.18
C SER A 217 -5.66 -0.42 -13.59
N ILE A 218 -4.53 -0.39 -12.89
CA ILE A 218 -3.96 0.81 -12.27
C ILE A 218 -3.52 1.82 -13.33
N CYS A 219 -2.80 1.35 -14.35
CA CYS A 219 -2.26 2.20 -15.41
C CYS A 219 -3.28 2.56 -16.49
N LYS A 220 -4.51 1.97 -16.45
CA LYS A 220 -5.53 2.11 -17.51
C LYS A 220 -4.98 1.70 -18.88
N ALA A 221 -4.24 0.60 -18.94
CA ALA A 221 -3.64 0.12 -20.16
C ALA A 221 -4.58 -0.85 -20.91
N GLU A 222 -4.63 -0.76 -22.23
CA GLU A 222 -5.34 -1.73 -23.06
C GLU A 222 -4.52 -3.03 -23.18
N LYS A 223 -3.20 -2.88 -23.29
CA LYS A 223 -2.28 -4.02 -23.41
C LYS A 223 -0.99 -3.75 -22.64
N ILE A 224 -0.44 -4.81 -22.02
CA ILE A 224 0.89 -4.81 -21.40
C ILE A 224 1.68 -5.99 -21.97
N ASP A 225 2.87 -5.71 -22.52
CA ASP A 225 3.83 -6.70 -22.97
C ASP A 225 5.04 -6.70 -22.03
N ILE A 226 5.38 -7.87 -21.49
CA ILE A 226 6.45 -8.05 -20.52
C ILE A 226 7.52 -8.94 -21.15
N LYS A 227 8.79 -8.54 -21.05
CA LYS A 227 9.93 -9.31 -21.55
C LYS A 227 11.06 -9.35 -20.54
N GLU A 228 11.74 -10.47 -20.48
CA GLU A 228 13.00 -10.59 -19.76
C GLU A 228 14.08 -9.79 -20.48
N SER A 229 14.87 -9.03 -19.71
CA SER A 229 15.98 -8.21 -20.20
C SER A 229 17.00 -8.03 -19.10
N LYS A 230 18.25 -7.72 -19.46
CA LYS A 230 19.28 -7.36 -18.48
C LYS A 230 19.05 -5.97 -17.87
N GLU A 231 18.34 -5.10 -18.58
CA GLU A 231 18.07 -3.72 -18.15
C GLU A 231 16.57 -3.52 -17.92
N PHE A 232 16.25 -2.84 -16.82
CA PHE A 232 14.89 -2.40 -16.53
C PHE A 232 14.51 -1.22 -17.42
N SER A 233 13.38 -1.32 -18.09
CA SER A 233 12.81 -0.20 -18.83
C SER A 233 11.31 -0.33 -19.01
N VAL A 234 10.62 0.82 -19.04
CA VAL A 234 9.18 0.92 -19.30
C VAL A 234 8.96 1.92 -20.42
N LYS A 235 8.27 1.52 -21.48
CA LYS A 235 7.87 2.40 -22.60
C LYS A 235 6.36 2.39 -22.73
N VAL A 236 5.77 3.56 -22.91
CA VAL A 236 4.31 3.75 -22.97
C VAL A 236 3.93 4.35 -24.32
N GLU A 237 2.90 3.77 -24.93
CA GLU A 237 2.28 4.26 -26.17
C GLU A 237 0.83 4.69 -25.87
N PHE A 238 0.45 5.87 -26.35
CA PHE A 238 -0.87 6.48 -26.12
C PHE A 238 -1.73 6.49 -27.40
#